data_f674b62138748fcf53eded71475df34e
#
_entry.id   f674b62138748fcf53eded71475df34e
#
_cell.length_a   1.000
_cell.length_b   1.000
_cell.length_c   1.000
_cell.angle_alpha   90.00
_cell.angle_beta   90.00
_cell.angle_gamma   90.00
#
_symmetry.space_group_name_H-M   'P 1'
#
loop_
_entity.id
_entity.type
_entity.pdbx_description
1 polymer ?
#
loop_
_entity_poly.entity_id
_entity_poly.type
_entity_poly.pdbx_seq_one_letter_code
_entity_poly.pdbx_strand_id
1 'polypeptide(L)'
;MKRWLSLCFVAALGSALSAQTFDMEFVTVGNAGNAADPETGFGAVDYTYQIGTHEVTNNQYAAFLNAVAASDPNELYHPNMAVARGGITRSGSSGSYTYSVRENMGDKPVSLVDWYDAARMANWMTNGQSSGGTEFGVYTLTGPTTISAVTRDMSNPSQVFIPTEDEWYKAAYHQPSTEGGDADDYWVYATRSNSVPTVASATSTGDVANPGQDVVNYRSGADWNGQKGNVTTVGSAGSTSFYGAFDMNGNVWEWNETLIGVFSNRGIRGGSFIGGDESLLGSSYRGDVFPSFEDGNVGFRLAKPVPEPATILALGAGLAALAARRRRR
;
A
#
# COMPACT_ATOMS: atom_id res chain seq x y z
N MET A 1 -20.85 -64.96 -27.33
CA MET A 1 -20.30 -64.24 -26.15
C MET A 1 -19.98 -62.80 -26.57
N LYS A 2 -20.86 -61.86 -26.24
CA LYS A 2 -20.62 -60.41 -26.51
C LYS A 2 -20.02 -59.77 -25.28
N ARG A 3 -18.76 -59.28 -25.37
CA ARG A 3 -18.11 -58.50 -24.30
C ARG A 3 -18.49 -57.05 -24.44
N TRP A 4 -19.11 -56.50 -23.38
CA TRP A 4 -19.34 -55.07 -23.22
C TRP A 4 -18.11 -54.44 -22.58
N LEU A 5 -17.45 -53.49 -23.26
CA LEU A 5 -16.48 -52.60 -22.65
C LEU A 5 -17.23 -51.45 -22.01
N SER A 6 -17.19 -51.35 -20.68
CA SER A 6 -17.61 -50.16 -19.95
C SER A 6 -16.48 -49.13 -19.95
N LEU A 7 -16.70 -48.03 -20.64
CA LEU A 7 -15.82 -46.84 -20.57
C LEU A 7 -16.19 -46.04 -19.30
N CYS A 8 -15.32 -46.08 -18.31
CA CYS A 8 -15.44 -45.18 -17.15
C CYS A 8 -14.90 -43.79 -17.57
N PHE A 9 -15.79 -42.81 -17.69
CA PHE A 9 -15.44 -41.38 -17.75
C PHE A 9 -15.11 -40.90 -16.34
N VAL A 10 -13.82 -40.64 -16.07
CA VAL A 10 -13.42 -39.91 -14.87
C VAL A 10 -13.57 -38.44 -15.21
N ALA A 11 -14.65 -37.81 -14.70
CA ALA A 11 -14.78 -36.37 -14.71
C ALA A 11 -13.82 -35.80 -13.67
N ALA A 12 -12.74 -35.17 -14.08
CA ALA A 12 -11.91 -34.34 -13.23
C ALA A 12 -12.72 -33.08 -12.86
N LEU A 13 -13.28 -33.05 -11.67
CA LEU A 13 -13.79 -31.82 -11.05
C LEU A 13 -12.55 -30.93 -10.73
N GLY A 14 -12.24 -30.04 -11.64
CA GLY A 14 -11.37 -28.92 -11.35
C GLY A 14 -12.09 -28.03 -10.32
N SER A 15 -11.66 -28.06 -9.05
CA SER A 15 -12.04 -27.04 -8.10
C SER A 15 -11.50 -25.71 -8.61
N ALA A 16 -12.39 -24.84 -9.08
CA ALA A 16 -12.04 -23.44 -9.26
C ALA A 16 -11.69 -22.89 -7.88
N LEU A 17 -10.41 -22.61 -7.62
CA LEU A 17 -10.06 -21.77 -6.47
C LEU A 17 -10.78 -20.42 -6.70
N SER A 18 -11.74 -20.11 -5.84
CA SER A 18 -12.27 -18.76 -5.79
C SER A 18 -11.12 -17.84 -5.41
N ALA A 19 -10.91 -16.76 -6.16
CA ALA A 19 -9.94 -15.73 -5.80
C ALA A 19 -10.23 -15.30 -4.35
N GLN A 20 -9.23 -15.37 -3.48
CA GLN A 20 -9.37 -14.99 -2.09
C GLN A 20 -9.35 -13.46 -2.05
N THR A 21 -10.51 -12.86 -1.82
CA THR A 21 -10.62 -11.42 -1.55
C THR A 21 -10.19 -11.13 -0.12
N PHE A 22 -9.62 -9.97 0.12
CA PHE A 22 -9.28 -9.49 1.47
C PHE A 22 -9.76 -8.05 1.65
N ASP A 23 -10.03 -7.67 2.88
CA ASP A 23 -10.29 -6.29 3.26
C ASP A 23 -9.00 -5.63 3.72
N MET A 24 -8.68 -4.47 3.15
CA MET A 24 -7.58 -3.63 3.60
C MET A 24 -8.12 -2.60 4.59
N GLU A 25 -7.45 -2.48 5.72
CA GLU A 25 -7.77 -1.43 6.70
C GLU A 25 -7.26 -0.08 6.23
N PHE A 26 -8.09 0.95 6.40
CA PHE A 26 -7.79 2.32 6.05
C PHE A 26 -8.12 3.26 7.21
N VAL A 27 -7.26 4.24 7.43
CA VAL A 27 -7.51 5.37 8.34
C VAL A 27 -7.92 6.61 7.56
N THR A 28 -8.76 7.46 8.16
CA THR A 28 -9.20 8.71 7.53
C THR A 28 -8.21 9.83 7.81
N VAL A 29 -7.72 10.48 6.77
CA VAL A 29 -6.92 11.69 6.83
C VAL A 29 -7.84 12.88 6.59
N GLY A 30 -8.18 13.54 7.69
CA GLY A 30 -9.07 14.70 7.74
C GLY A 30 -8.35 16.03 7.49
N ASN A 31 -8.88 17.11 8.10
CA ASN A 31 -8.30 18.46 8.02
C ASN A 31 -8.09 18.93 6.57
N ALA A 32 -9.13 18.75 5.72
CA ALA A 32 -9.12 19.20 4.33
C ALA A 32 -8.81 20.71 4.24
N GLY A 33 -7.98 21.10 3.27
CA GLY A 33 -7.57 22.49 3.08
C GLY A 33 -6.46 22.95 4.04
N ASN A 34 -5.71 22.02 4.67
CA ASN A 34 -4.53 22.37 5.45
C ASN A 34 -3.46 23.06 4.58
N ALA A 35 -2.71 23.99 5.16
CA ALA A 35 -1.54 24.57 4.52
C ALA A 35 -0.44 23.50 4.30
N ALA A 36 0.46 23.74 3.37
CA ALA A 36 1.68 22.95 3.25
C ALA A 36 2.60 23.22 4.43
N ASP A 37 3.45 22.25 4.76
CA ASP A 37 4.55 22.42 5.69
C ASP A 37 5.44 23.59 5.22
N PRO A 38 5.62 24.63 6.03
CA PRO A 38 6.39 25.81 5.65
C PRO A 38 7.89 25.53 5.41
N GLU A 39 8.41 24.43 5.98
CA GLU A 39 9.82 24.07 5.84
C GLU A 39 10.09 23.31 4.52
N THR A 40 9.14 22.52 4.07
CA THR A 40 9.32 21.61 2.93
C THR A 40 8.45 21.92 1.73
N GLY A 41 7.31 22.57 1.94
CA GLY A 41 6.34 22.90 0.90
C GLY A 41 5.40 21.75 0.53
N PHE A 42 5.43 20.61 1.26
CA PHE A 42 4.58 19.43 1.01
C PHE A 42 3.42 19.33 1.99
N GLY A 43 2.48 18.44 1.68
CA GLY A 43 1.41 18.01 2.58
C GLY A 43 0.12 18.82 2.50
N ALA A 44 -0.01 19.78 1.58
CA ALA A 44 -1.28 20.48 1.36
C ALA A 44 -2.27 19.58 0.59
N VAL A 45 -3.43 19.26 1.19
CA VAL A 45 -4.48 18.45 0.55
C VAL A 45 -5.83 19.06 0.84
N ASP A 46 -6.57 19.40 -0.21
CA ASP A 46 -7.84 20.16 -0.14
C ASP A 46 -9.07 19.30 0.18
N TYR A 47 -8.90 17.98 0.32
CA TYR A 47 -9.98 17.01 0.53
C TYR A 47 -9.65 16.01 1.63
N THR A 48 -10.68 15.35 2.14
CA THR A 48 -10.56 14.19 3.02
C THR A 48 -10.36 12.94 2.17
N TYR A 49 -9.44 12.07 2.59
CA TYR A 49 -9.17 10.78 1.96
C TYR A 49 -8.90 9.71 3.01
N GLN A 50 -8.74 8.48 2.56
CA GLN A 50 -8.28 7.39 3.41
C GLN A 50 -6.95 6.85 2.89
N ILE A 51 -6.09 6.45 3.81
CA ILE A 51 -4.80 5.82 3.51
C ILE A 51 -4.70 4.49 4.25
N GLY A 52 -4.02 3.51 3.68
CA GLY A 52 -3.81 2.22 4.32
C GLY A 52 -3.25 2.37 5.73
N THR A 53 -3.90 1.74 6.70
CA THR A 53 -3.46 1.74 8.11
C THR A 53 -2.01 1.26 8.21
N HIS A 54 -1.66 0.30 7.34
CA HIS A 54 -0.33 -0.30 7.23
C HIS A 54 0.15 -0.30 5.78
N GLU A 55 1.42 -0.63 5.56
CA GLU A 55 1.94 -1.03 4.26
C GLU A 55 1.21 -2.29 3.77
N VAL A 56 1.19 -2.51 2.45
CA VAL A 56 0.67 -3.76 1.87
C VAL A 56 1.52 -4.93 2.36
N THR A 57 0.86 -5.96 2.90
CA THR A 57 1.52 -7.13 3.46
C THR A 57 1.79 -8.23 2.42
N ASN A 58 2.71 -9.15 2.74
CA ASN A 58 2.96 -10.33 1.90
C ASN A 58 1.71 -11.21 1.75
N ASN A 59 0.85 -11.31 2.77
CA ASN A 59 -0.43 -12.02 2.67
C ASN A 59 -1.33 -11.40 1.58
N GLN A 60 -1.47 -10.08 1.60
CA GLN A 60 -2.29 -9.34 0.65
C GLN A 60 -1.72 -9.44 -0.77
N TYR A 61 -0.41 -9.28 -0.90
CA TYR A 61 0.24 -9.35 -2.21
C TYR A 61 0.24 -10.77 -2.78
N ALA A 62 0.42 -11.82 -1.95
CA ALA A 62 0.29 -13.20 -2.41
C ALA A 62 -1.14 -13.56 -2.87
N ALA A 63 -2.17 -12.99 -2.23
CA ALA A 63 -3.55 -13.14 -2.68
C ALA A 63 -3.76 -12.48 -4.05
N PHE A 64 -3.21 -11.27 -4.26
CA PHE A 64 -3.19 -10.59 -5.56
C PHE A 64 -2.49 -11.44 -6.62
N LEU A 65 -1.27 -11.92 -6.38
CA LEU A 65 -0.52 -12.77 -7.31
C LEU A 65 -1.30 -14.04 -7.67
N ASN A 66 -1.92 -14.72 -6.71
CA ASN A 66 -2.71 -15.92 -6.96
C ASN A 66 -3.97 -15.63 -7.80
N ALA A 67 -4.51 -14.41 -7.73
CA ALA A 67 -5.67 -14.01 -8.52
C ALA A 67 -5.31 -13.71 -9.99
N VAL A 68 -4.14 -13.11 -10.26
CA VAL A 68 -3.86 -12.51 -11.58
C VAL A 68 -2.59 -13.02 -12.25
N ALA A 69 -1.66 -13.66 -11.54
CA ALA A 69 -0.31 -13.95 -12.02
C ALA A 69 -0.05 -15.45 -12.27
N ALA A 70 -1.08 -16.22 -12.73
CA ALA A 70 -0.89 -17.63 -13.06
C ALA A 70 0.16 -17.86 -14.17
N SER A 71 0.33 -16.92 -15.09
CA SER A 71 1.38 -16.90 -16.13
C SER A 71 2.39 -15.77 -15.95
N ASP A 72 2.05 -14.76 -15.14
CA ASP A 72 2.88 -13.62 -14.73
C ASP A 72 3.58 -12.87 -15.90
N PRO A 73 2.85 -12.41 -16.91
CA PRO A 73 3.44 -11.75 -18.07
C PRO A 73 3.95 -10.34 -17.77
N ASN A 74 3.54 -9.77 -16.65
CA ASN A 74 3.92 -8.43 -16.19
C ASN A 74 5.02 -8.46 -15.11
N GLU A 75 5.56 -9.66 -14.81
CA GLU A 75 6.67 -9.84 -13.86
C GLU A 75 6.36 -9.35 -12.43
N LEU A 76 5.09 -9.46 -11.99
CA LEU A 76 4.62 -9.05 -10.67
C LEU A 76 5.33 -9.75 -9.49
N TYR A 77 5.95 -10.88 -9.77
CA TYR A 77 6.70 -11.65 -8.80
C TYR A 77 8.20 -11.57 -9.08
N HIS A 78 8.93 -10.86 -8.24
CA HIS A 78 10.38 -10.87 -8.30
C HIS A 78 10.97 -12.14 -7.63
N PRO A 79 11.92 -12.87 -8.27
CA PRO A 79 12.46 -14.13 -7.72
C PRO A 79 13.09 -14.00 -6.32
N ASN A 80 13.63 -12.84 -6.00
CA ASN A 80 14.20 -12.57 -4.68
C ASN A 80 13.14 -12.47 -3.56
N MET A 81 11.85 -12.45 -3.87
CA MET A 81 10.80 -12.60 -2.85
C MET A 81 10.90 -13.96 -2.12
N ALA A 82 11.58 -14.96 -2.70
CA ALA A 82 11.81 -16.26 -2.08
C ALA A 82 13.04 -16.32 -1.13
N VAL A 83 13.89 -15.29 -1.08
CA VAL A 83 15.10 -15.29 -0.24
C VAL A 83 14.80 -14.86 1.20
N ALA A 84 15.82 -14.82 2.06
CA ALA A 84 15.67 -14.68 3.52
C ALA A 84 14.86 -13.43 3.97
N ARG A 85 14.99 -12.30 3.28
CA ARG A 85 14.22 -11.07 3.58
C ARG A 85 12.92 -10.95 2.80
N GLY A 86 12.72 -11.79 1.77
CA GLY A 86 11.48 -11.81 1.00
C GLY A 86 10.39 -12.66 1.68
N GLY A 87 9.14 -12.43 1.30
CA GLY A 87 7.97 -12.99 1.99
C GLY A 87 7.21 -14.06 1.20
N ILE A 88 7.48 -14.25 -0.09
CA ILE A 88 6.60 -15.03 -0.98
C ILE A 88 7.45 -16.01 -1.81
N THR A 89 6.98 -17.25 -1.95
CA THR A 89 7.55 -18.26 -2.84
C THR A 89 6.59 -18.57 -3.98
N ARG A 90 7.13 -18.75 -5.20
CA ARG A 90 6.39 -19.18 -6.38
C ARG A 90 6.65 -20.65 -6.66
N SER A 91 5.62 -21.41 -7.00
CA SER A 91 5.66 -22.81 -7.41
C SER A 91 4.91 -23.02 -8.72
N GLY A 92 5.16 -24.15 -9.41
CA GLY A 92 4.52 -24.48 -10.67
C GLY A 92 5.29 -23.98 -11.91
N SER A 93 4.59 -23.84 -13.02
CA SER A 93 5.12 -23.35 -14.30
C SER A 93 4.19 -22.28 -14.87
N SER A 94 4.67 -21.50 -15.84
CA SER A 94 3.87 -20.45 -16.49
C SER A 94 2.52 -21.00 -16.99
N GLY A 95 1.45 -20.33 -16.63
CA GLY A 95 0.05 -20.74 -16.82
C GLY A 95 -0.56 -21.46 -15.61
N SER A 96 0.26 -21.86 -14.62
CA SER A 96 -0.19 -22.56 -13.41
C SER A 96 0.65 -22.19 -12.17
N TYR A 97 1.24 -21.01 -12.15
CA TYR A 97 1.94 -20.51 -10.96
C TYR A 97 1.00 -20.39 -9.77
N THR A 98 1.53 -20.75 -8.60
CA THR A 98 0.92 -20.53 -7.30
C THR A 98 1.91 -19.85 -6.37
N TYR A 99 1.41 -19.01 -5.47
CA TYR A 99 2.20 -18.18 -4.59
C TYR A 99 1.85 -18.48 -3.14
N SER A 100 2.86 -18.76 -2.33
CA SER A 100 2.69 -19.09 -0.92
C SER A 100 3.53 -18.16 -0.07
N VAL A 101 2.94 -17.70 1.01
CA VAL A 101 3.64 -16.87 1.98
C VAL A 101 4.59 -17.73 2.81
N ARG A 102 5.80 -17.22 3.06
CA ARG A 102 6.82 -17.88 3.87
C ARG A 102 6.48 -17.76 5.36
N GLU A 103 6.98 -18.70 6.13
CA GLU A 103 6.78 -18.73 7.58
C GLU A 103 7.20 -17.41 8.25
N ASN A 104 6.35 -16.87 9.13
CA ASN A 104 6.47 -15.59 9.83
C ASN A 104 6.57 -14.34 8.94
N MET A 105 6.34 -14.45 7.62
CA MET A 105 6.42 -13.32 6.69
C MET A 105 5.06 -12.74 6.29
N GLY A 106 3.95 -13.37 6.71
CA GLY A 106 2.61 -13.00 6.24
C GLY A 106 2.24 -11.54 6.47
N ASP A 107 2.41 -11.09 7.69
CA ASP A 107 2.06 -9.74 8.13
C ASP A 107 3.27 -8.77 8.13
N LYS A 108 4.31 -9.09 7.37
CA LYS A 108 5.40 -8.17 7.05
C LYS A 108 5.06 -7.43 5.75
N PRO A 109 5.55 -6.18 5.56
CA PRO A 109 5.35 -5.48 4.30
C PRO A 109 5.91 -6.28 3.13
N VAL A 110 5.21 -6.25 2.00
CA VAL A 110 5.78 -6.72 0.75
C VAL A 110 6.90 -5.78 0.30
N SER A 111 7.94 -6.34 -0.28
CA SER A 111 9.03 -5.61 -0.91
C SER A 111 9.42 -6.28 -2.23
N LEU A 112 10.40 -5.73 -2.95
CA LEU A 112 10.75 -6.19 -4.30
C LEU A 112 9.56 -6.03 -5.25
N VAL A 113 8.88 -4.92 -5.14
CA VAL A 113 7.76 -4.48 -5.98
C VAL A 113 8.11 -3.14 -6.60
N ASP A 114 7.90 -3.01 -7.88
CA ASP A 114 8.07 -1.76 -8.58
C ASP A 114 6.80 -0.87 -8.48
N TRP A 115 6.87 0.34 -9.01
CA TRP A 115 5.73 1.26 -9.00
C TRP A 115 4.56 0.74 -9.87
N TYR A 116 4.87 0.03 -10.96
CA TYR A 116 3.84 -0.52 -11.86
C TYR A 116 3.12 -1.71 -11.22
N ASP A 117 3.78 -2.47 -10.39
CA ASP A 117 3.19 -3.54 -9.58
C ASP A 117 2.19 -2.98 -8.58
N ALA A 118 2.58 -1.90 -7.87
CA ALA A 118 1.69 -1.19 -6.97
C ALA A 118 0.47 -0.61 -7.71
N ALA A 119 0.66 -0.04 -8.91
CA ALA A 119 -0.41 0.47 -9.75
C ALA A 119 -1.38 -0.63 -10.22
N ARG A 120 -0.85 -1.83 -10.57
CA ARG A 120 -1.67 -2.99 -10.94
C ARG A 120 -2.48 -3.53 -9.78
N MET A 121 -1.89 -3.57 -8.58
CA MET A 121 -2.65 -3.98 -7.39
C MET A 121 -3.75 -2.97 -7.06
N ALA A 122 -3.49 -1.67 -7.19
CA ALA A 122 -4.49 -0.61 -7.02
C ALA A 122 -5.66 -0.75 -8.01
N ASN A 123 -5.36 -1.01 -9.30
CA ASN A 123 -6.38 -1.30 -10.31
C ASN A 123 -7.19 -2.55 -9.98
N TRP A 124 -6.53 -3.63 -9.59
CA TRP A 124 -7.19 -4.88 -9.23
C TRP A 124 -8.15 -4.69 -8.05
N MET A 125 -7.75 -3.94 -7.03
CA MET A 125 -8.63 -3.61 -5.90
C MET A 125 -9.81 -2.72 -6.35
N THR A 126 -9.57 -1.70 -7.17
CA THR A 126 -10.61 -0.84 -7.76
C THR A 126 -11.64 -1.66 -8.53
N ASN A 127 -11.21 -2.72 -9.20
CA ASN A 127 -12.05 -3.62 -10.00
C ASN A 127 -12.67 -4.76 -9.19
N GLY A 128 -12.68 -4.68 -7.86
CA GLY A 128 -13.36 -5.62 -6.96
C GLY A 128 -12.62 -6.94 -6.79
N GLN A 129 -11.29 -6.94 -6.93
CA GLN A 129 -10.43 -8.10 -6.67
C GLN A 129 -10.78 -9.33 -7.53
N SER A 130 -11.18 -9.10 -8.77
CA SER A 130 -11.51 -10.18 -9.71
C SER A 130 -10.27 -10.72 -10.46
N SER A 131 -10.38 -11.84 -11.17
CA SER A 131 -9.31 -12.50 -11.92
C SER A 131 -8.92 -11.77 -13.23
N GLY A 132 -9.03 -10.50 -13.29
CA GLY A 132 -8.67 -9.64 -14.43
C GLY A 132 -8.76 -8.19 -14.00
N GLY A 133 -8.31 -7.24 -14.80
CA GLY A 133 -8.48 -5.84 -14.48
C GLY A 133 -7.29 -5.23 -13.73
N THR A 134 -6.07 -5.63 -14.08
CA THR A 134 -4.84 -4.99 -13.60
C THR A 134 -4.40 -3.82 -14.48
N GLU A 135 -4.74 -3.84 -15.78
CA GLU A 135 -4.24 -2.85 -16.75
C GLU A 135 -5.12 -1.60 -16.88
N PHE A 136 -6.35 -1.64 -16.36
CA PHE A 136 -7.32 -0.54 -16.43
C PHE A 136 -8.00 -0.31 -15.08
N GLY A 137 -8.11 0.95 -14.70
CA GLY A 137 -8.71 1.40 -13.45
C GLY A 137 -8.33 2.85 -13.22
N VAL A 138 -7.72 3.17 -12.09
CA VAL A 138 -7.09 4.47 -11.87
C VAL A 138 -5.91 4.67 -12.81
N TYR A 139 -5.18 3.60 -13.10
CA TYR A 139 -4.02 3.60 -13.99
C TYR A 139 -4.34 2.87 -15.27
N THR A 140 -4.02 3.47 -16.43
CA THR A 140 -4.03 2.77 -17.72
C THR A 140 -2.62 2.35 -18.07
N LEU A 141 -2.36 1.03 -18.00
CA LEU A 141 -1.07 0.42 -18.30
C LEU A 141 -1.14 -0.23 -19.69
N THR A 142 -0.08 -0.08 -20.48
CA THR A 142 -0.02 -0.58 -21.88
C THR A 142 1.17 -1.51 -22.11
N GLY A 143 1.80 -1.95 -21.05
CA GLY A 143 2.95 -2.86 -21.05
C GLY A 143 3.51 -3.00 -19.63
N PRO A 144 4.48 -3.89 -19.38
CA PRO A 144 4.99 -4.16 -18.06
C PRO A 144 5.40 -2.90 -17.29
N THR A 145 6.09 -1.98 -17.98
CA THR A 145 6.63 -0.73 -17.41
C THR A 145 6.16 0.52 -18.14
N THR A 146 4.92 0.52 -18.64
CA THR A 146 4.39 1.67 -19.38
C THR A 146 3.02 2.08 -18.88
N ILE A 147 2.89 3.34 -18.48
CA ILE A 147 1.63 3.98 -18.11
C ILE A 147 1.26 5.02 -19.16
N SER A 148 0.00 5.03 -19.60
CA SER A 148 -0.52 6.00 -20.57
C SER A 148 -1.46 7.03 -19.94
N ALA A 149 -2.10 6.73 -18.81
CA ALA A 149 -2.97 7.68 -18.11
C ALA A 149 -3.08 7.35 -16.61
N VAL A 150 -3.33 8.39 -15.82
CA VAL A 150 -3.82 8.32 -14.43
C VAL A 150 -5.17 9.04 -14.40
N THR A 151 -6.21 8.36 -13.92
CA THR A 151 -7.57 8.92 -13.85
C THR A 151 -8.16 8.67 -12.47
N ARG A 152 -8.05 9.65 -11.60
CA ARG A 152 -8.65 9.62 -10.26
C ARG A 152 -10.03 10.26 -10.27
N ASP A 153 -10.98 9.60 -9.66
CA ASP A 153 -12.32 10.13 -9.38
C ASP A 153 -12.55 10.10 -7.87
N MET A 154 -12.32 11.23 -7.23
CA MET A 154 -12.47 11.37 -5.77
C MET A 154 -13.92 11.24 -5.29
N SER A 155 -14.90 11.20 -6.20
CA SER A 155 -16.30 10.91 -5.88
C SER A 155 -16.63 9.40 -5.87
N ASN A 156 -15.74 8.56 -6.39
CA ASN A 156 -15.93 7.11 -6.48
C ASN A 156 -15.25 6.38 -5.31
N PRO A 157 -15.98 5.96 -4.27
CA PRO A 157 -15.41 5.32 -3.08
C PRO A 157 -14.78 3.94 -3.34
N SER A 158 -15.00 3.36 -4.52
CA SER A 158 -14.43 2.07 -4.91
C SER A 158 -13.03 2.20 -5.50
N GLN A 159 -12.60 3.42 -5.87
CA GLN A 159 -11.26 3.61 -6.37
C GLN A 159 -10.22 3.42 -5.27
N VAL A 160 -9.12 2.76 -5.66
CA VAL A 160 -7.93 2.59 -4.83
C VAL A 160 -6.73 3.02 -5.67
N PHE A 161 -5.82 3.76 -5.07
CA PHE A 161 -4.67 4.34 -5.77
C PHE A 161 -3.42 4.41 -4.88
N ILE A 162 -2.27 4.64 -5.47
CA ILE A 162 -1.03 4.97 -4.76
C ILE A 162 -1.18 6.44 -4.29
N PRO A 163 -0.93 6.78 -3.02
CA PRO A 163 -1.04 8.16 -2.57
C PRO A 163 -0.08 9.08 -3.34
N THR A 164 -0.49 10.32 -3.58
CA THR A 164 0.45 11.37 -3.99
C THR A 164 1.47 11.63 -2.88
N GLU A 165 2.55 12.32 -3.18
CA GLU A 165 3.51 12.72 -2.16
C GLU A 165 2.87 13.59 -1.07
N ASP A 166 1.99 14.53 -1.44
CA ASP A 166 1.30 15.39 -0.47
C ASP A 166 0.30 14.60 0.39
N GLU A 167 -0.44 13.63 -0.18
CA GLU A 167 -1.31 12.74 0.59
C GLU A 167 -0.48 11.88 1.56
N TRP A 168 0.59 11.28 1.09
CA TRP A 168 1.48 10.47 1.94
C TRP A 168 2.11 11.32 3.05
N TYR A 169 2.62 12.50 2.70
CA TYR A 169 3.28 13.44 3.60
C TYR A 169 2.33 13.93 4.70
N LYS A 170 1.13 14.36 4.33
CA LYS A 170 0.10 14.76 5.27
C LYS A 170 -0.26 13.65 6.25
N ALA A 171 -0.47 12.43 5.74
CA ALA A 171 -0.80 11.28 6.56
C ALA A 171 0.30 10.96 7.59
N ALA A 172 1.58 11.19 7.23
CA ALA A 172 2.73 10.89 8.05
C ALA A 172 2.99 11.99 9.12
N TYR A 173 3.06 13.24 8.71
CA TYR A 173 3.68 14.28 9.52
C TYR A 173 2.71 15.36 10.02
N HIS A 174 1.54 15.54 9.37
CA HIS A 174 0.61 16.59 9.73
C HIS A 174 -0.19 16.25 11.00
N GLN A 175 -0.22 17.22 11.93
CA GLN A 175 -1.13 17.27 13.07
C GLN A 175 -1.40 18.74 13.39
N PRO A 176 -2.67 19.20 13.39
CA PRO A 176 -2.97 20.59 13.72
C PRO A 176 -2.40 20.97 15.09
N SER A 177 -1.77 22.13 15.18
CA SER A 177 -1.25 22.67 16.45
C SER A 177 -2.36 22.86 17.48
N THR A 178 -3.60 23.14 17.02
CA THR A 178 -4.80 23.21 17.85
C THR A 178 -5.22 21.85 18.41
N GLU A 179 -4.70 20.75 17.89
CA GLU A 179 -4.93 19.37 18.33
C GLU A 179 -3.66 18.74 18.93
N GLY A 180 -2.73 19.59 19.38
CA GLY A 180 -1.50 19.17 20.05
C GLY A 180 -0.34 18.86 19.10
N GLY A 181 -0.42 19.30 17.85
CA GLY A 181 0.68 19.27 16.88
C GLY A 181 1.77 20.30 17.18
N ASP A 182 2.83 20.28 16.37
CA ASP A 182 3.88 21.29 16.43
C ASP A 182 3.36 22.67 16.01
N ALA A 183 4.15 23.70 16.23
CA ALA A 183 3.76 25.10 16.01
C ALA A 183 3.39 25.43 14.56
N ASP A 184 3.92 24.70 13.61
CA ASP A 184 3.68 24.80 12.17
C ASP A 184 2.74 23.72 11.61
N ASP A 185 2.09 22.94 12.50
CA ASP A 185 1.20 21.80 12.20
C ASP A 185 1.91 20.55 11.66
N TYR A 186 3.26 20.50 11.65
CA TYR A 186 4.01 19.37 11.12
C TYR A 186 5.13 18.89 12.03
N TRP A 187 5.25 17.59 12.15
CA TRP A 187 6.32 16.92 12.89
C TRP A 187 7.50 16.57 11.99
N VAL A 188 8.70 16.60 12.54
CA VAL A 188 9.90 16.08 11.84
C VAL A 188 9.79 14.58 11.57
N TYR A 189 9.21 13.82 12.51
CA TYR A 189 9.02 12.36 12.37
C TYR A 189 7.56 11.97 12.51
N ALA A 190 7.16 10.93 11.79
CA ALA A 190 5.79 10.41 11.81
C ALA A 190 5.38 9.80 13.17
N THR A 191 6.32 9.69 14.11
CA THR A 191 6.09 9.34 15.51
C THR A 191 5.44 10.45 16.33
N ARG A 192 5.00 11.53 15.69
CA ARG A 192 4.48 12.76 16.32
C ARG A 192 5.51 13.41 17.26
N SER A 193 6.72 13.56 16.77
CA SER A 193 7.84 14.09 17.53
C SER A 193 8.88 14.73 16.61
N ASN A 194 9.59 15.73 17.13
CA ASN A 194 10.80 16.31 16.53
C ASN A 194 12.08 15.64 17.04
N SER A 195 11.95 14.71 17.97
CA SER A 195 13.07 13.92 18.48
C SER A 195 13.33 12.68 17.64
N VAL A 196 14.60 12.32 17.48
CA VAL A 196 15.02 11.11 16.77
C VAL A 196 14.34 9.87 17.37
N PRO A 197 13.68 9.05 16.54
CA PRO A 197 13.00 7.84 17.02
C PRO A 197 13.95 6.81 17.64
N THR A 198 13.41 6.02 18.56
CA THR A 198 14.09 4.87 19.13
C THR A 198 14.16 3.73 18.10
N VAL A 199 15.32 3.10 17.99
CA VAL A 199 15.51 1.95 17.07
C VAL A 199 14.75 0.73 17.57
N ALA A 200 13.96 0.10 16.69
CA ALA A 200 13.28 -1.15 17.00
C ALA A 200 14.27 -2.32 17.15
N SER A 201 13.99 -3.22 18.08
CA SER A 201 14.53 -4.57 18.13
C SER A 201 13.44 -5.59 17.80
N ALA A 202 13.81 -6.82 17.38
CA ALA A 202 12.84 -7.82 16.98
C ALA A 202 12.80 -9.05 17.87
N THR A 203 11.64 -9.69 17.97
CA THR A 203 11.45 -11.05 18.46
C THR A 203 11.94 -12.07 17.42
N SER A 204 11.98 -13.35 17.76
CA SER A 204 12.34 -14.42 16.82
C SER A 204 11.36 -14.61 15.66
N THR A 205 10.15 -14.06 15.76
CA THR A 205 9.11 -14.08 14.73
C THR A 205 9.02 -12.78 13.92
N GLY A 206 9.87 -11.79 14.26
CA GLY A 206 9.93 -10.51 13.58
C GLY A 206 8.86 -9.50 14.01
N ASP A 207 8.28 -9.65 15.19
CA ASP A 207 7.53 -8.58 15.82
C ASP A 207 8.50 -7.63 16.53
N VAL A 208 8.14 -6.36 16.69
CA VAL A 208 8.97 -5.44 17.47
C VAL A 208 8.94 -5.84 18.93
N ALA A 209 10.14 -6.01 19.54
CA ALA A 209 10.29 -6.46 20.92
C ALA A 209 10.25 -5.32 21.96
N ASN A 210 10.42 -4.07 21.51
CA ASN A 210 10.39 -2.85 22.35
C ASN A 210 9.38 -1.83 21.81
N PRO A 211 8.08 -2.18 21.65
CA PRO A 211 7.09 -1.30 21.02
C PRO A 211 6.87 -0.02 21.84
N GLY A 212 6.60 1.09 21.14
CA GLY A 212 6.31 2.40 21.75
C GLY A 212 6.00 3.43 20.67
N GLN A 213 5.39 4.58 21.07
CA GLN A 213 5.01 5.63 20.12
C GLN A 213 6.22 6.26 19.39
N ASP A 214 7.40 6.19 19.95
CA ASP A 214 8.65 6.71 19.40
C ASP A 214 9.53 5.63 18.76
N VAL A 215 9.06 4.38 18.64
CA VAL A 215 9.85 3.26 18.11
C VAL A 215 9.63 3.10 16.61
N VAL A 216 10.73 2.95 15.87
CA VAL A 216 10.76 2.80 14.41
C VAL A 216 11.74 1.70 14.02
N ASN A 217 11.37 0.88 13.05
CA ASN A 217 12.27 -0.13 12.47
C ASN A 217 13.20 0.51 11.43
N TYR A 218 14.40 0.89 11.86
CA TYR A 218 15.45 1.46 11.01
C TYR A 218 16.85 1.11 11.55
N ARG A 219 17.91 1.55 10.92
CA ARG A 219 19.32 1.32 11.33
C ARG A 219 19.70 -0.16 11.48
N SER A 220 19.00 -1.05 10.79
CA SER A 220 19.22 -2.51 10.90
C SER A 220 19.11 -3.01 12.34
N GLY A 221 18.22 -2.43 13.16
CA GLY A 221 18.10 -2.80 14.58
C GLY A 221 17.25 -4.04 14.83
N ALA A 222 16.30 -4.34 13.97
CA ALA A 222 15.42 -5.49 14.09
C ALA A 222 16.06 -6.75 13.49
N ASP A 223 16.91 -7.42 14.26
CA ASP A 223 17.62 -8.64 13.85
C ASP A 223 16.75 -9.88 14.11
N TRP A 224 16.40 -10.59 13.04
CA TRP A 224 15.67 -11.88 13.15
C TRP A 224 15.79 -12.67 11.84
N ASN A 225 15.38 -13.95 11.86
CA ASN A 225 15.45 -14.86 10.71
C ASN A 225 16.88 -14.97 10.11
N GLY A 226 17.90 -14.87 10.95
CA GLY A 226 19.31 -14.92 10.55
C GLY A 226 19.79 -13.70 9.74
N GLN A 227 19.01 -12.61 9.71
CA GLN A 227 19.35 -11.37 9.01
C GLN A 227 19.68 -10.27 10.01
N LYS A 228 20.74 -9.51 9.74
CA LYS A 228 21.02 -8.26 10.42
C LYS A 228 20.14 -7.16 9.80
N GLY A 229 19.18 -6.68 10.57
CA GLY A 229 18.10 -5.83 10.09
C GLY A 229 17.16 -6.57 9.13
N ASN A 230 15.89 -6.54 9.43
CA ASN A 230 14.84 -7.14 8.60
C ASN A 230 13.53 -6.35 8.79
N VAL A 231 12.58 -6.54 7.88
CA VAL A 231 11.21 -6.01 8.04
C VAL A 231 10.56 -6.58 9.30
N THR A 232 9.69 -5.82 9.95
CA THR A 232 8.92 -6.26 11.12
C THR A 232 7.44 -6.39 10.77
N THR A 233 6.67 -7.09 11.59
CA THR A 233 5.21 -7.14 11.47
C THR A 233 4.66 -5.72 11.43
N VAL A 234 3.83 -5.41 10.44
CA VAL A 234 3.22 -4.10 10.28
C VAL A 234 2.47 -3.69 11.56
N GLY A 235 2.64 -2.47 12.01
CA GLY A 235 2.04 -1.94 13.24
C GLY A 235 2.66 -2.43 14.53
N SER A 236 3.57 -3.43 14.51
CA SER A 236 4.13 -3.99 15.75
C SER A 236 5.05 -3.04 16.51
N ALA A 237 5.54 -1.99 15.88
CA ALA A 237 6.29 -0.94 16.56
C ALA A 237 5.42 -0.13 17.54
N GLY A 238 4.11 -0.06 17.31
CA GLY A 238 3.16 0.71 18.12
C GLY A 238 3.18 2.21 17.86
N SER A 239 4.04 2.68 16.98
CA SER A 239 4.17 4.07 16.56
C SER A 239 3.12 4.39 15.48
N THR A 240 2.31 5.42 15.73
CA THR A 240 1.30 5.89 14.77
C THR A 240 1.47 7.36 14.45
N SER A 241 1.15 7.76 13.21
CA SER A 241 0.91 9.14 12.87
C SER A 241 -0.33 9.69 13.59
N PHE A 242 -0.59 10.98 13.52
CA PHE A 242 -1.78 11.61 14.09
C PHE A 242 -3.08 10.99 13.55
N TYR A 243 -3.10 10.62 12.31
CA TYR A 243 -4.27 9.99 11.65
C TYR A 243 -4.40 8.49 11.92
N GLY A 244 -3.44 7.88 12.63
CA GLY A 244 -3.48 6.47 13.01
C GLY A 244 -2.85 5.52 11.97
N ALA A 245 -2.11 6.03 10.99
CA ALA A 245 -1.31 5.19 10.10
C ALA A 245 -0.03 4.74 10.81
N PHE A 246 0.28 3.44 10.73
CA PHE A 246 1.48 2.83 11.29
C PHE A 246 2.62 2.82 10.27
N ASP A 247 3.84 2.70 10.77
CA ASP A 247 5.08 2.47 10.00
C ASP A 247 5.32 3.50 8.89
N MET A 248 4.76 4.72 9.04
CA MET A 248 5.03 5.84 8.13
C MET A 248 6.51 6.28 8.17
N ASN A 249 7.27 5.82 9.15
CA ASN A 249 8.72 5.88 9.20
C ASN A 249 9.31 4.48 9.38
N GLY A 250 10.36 4.16 8.62
CA GLY A 250 11.07 2.90 8.69
C GLY A 250 10.36 1.75 7.99
N ASN A 251 10.65 0.52 8.40
CA ASN A 251 10.20 -0.72 7.82
C ASN A 251 10.56 -0.82 6.33
N VAL A 252 9.73 -0.30 5.40
CA VAL A 252 10.12 -0.19 3.98
C VAL A 252 9.92 1.23 3.45
N TRP A 253 10.74 1.64 2.48
CA TRP A 253 10.44 2.81 1.65
C TRP A 253 9.13 2.61 0.94
N GLU A 254 8.32 3.66 0.84
CA GLU A 254 7.01 3.57 0.23
C GLU A 254 6.90 4.42 -1.04
N TRP A 255 6.47 3.76 -2.12
CA TRP A 255 6.14 4.43 -3.36
C TRP A 255 5.04 5.48 -3.18
N ASN A 256 5.19 6.62 -3.85
CA ASN A 256 4.10 7.56 -4.08
C ASN A 256 3.91 7.85 -5.58
N GLU A 257 2.77 8.49 -5.92
CA GLU A 257 2.39 8.69 -7.32
C GLU A 257 3.16 9.82 -8.00
N THR A 258 3.80 10.69 -7.22
CA THR A 258 4.38 11.94 -7.73
C THR A 258 5.55 11.68 -8.67
N LEU A 259 5.52 12.36 -9.82
CA LEU A 259 6.63 12.39 -10.77
C LEU A 259 7.69 13.39 -10.33
N ILE A 260 8.94 12.96 -10.33
CA ILE A 260 10.07 13.78 -9.90
C ILE A 260 11.11 13.90 -11.01
N GLY A 261 11.48 15.14 -11.30
CA GLY A 261 12.53 15.45 -12.27
C GLY A 261 12.15 15.17 -13.73
N VAL A 262 13.14 15.27 -14.60
CA VAL A 262 12.97 15.14 -16.06
C VAL A 262 12.95 13.69 -16.55
N PHE A 263 13.33 12.74 -15.70
CA PHE A 263 13.41 11.31 -16.04
C PHE A 263 12.19 10.50 -15.63
N SER A 264 11.13 11.15 -15.19
CA SER A 264 9.88 10.51 -14.75
C SER A 264 10.06 9.53 -13.58
N ASN A 265 11.04 9.80 -12.68
CA ASN A 265 11.18 9.06 -11.43
C ASN A 265 9.91 9.19 -10.59
N ARG A 266 9.66 8.20 -9.75
CA ARG A 266 8.59 8.22 -8.75
C ARG A 266 9.18 8.49 -7.37
N GLY A 267 8.43 9.21 -6.55
CA GLY A 267 8.83 9.48 -5.17
C GLY A 267 8.77 8.24 -4.30
N ILE A 268 9.70 8.16 -3.35
CA ILE A 268 9.66 7.23 -2.23
C ILE A 268 9.86 8.00 -0.92
N ARG A 269 9.17 7.59 0.14
CA ARG A 269 9.18 8.26 1.45
C ARG A 269 9.28 7.28 2.60
N GLY A 270 9.58 7.78 3.79
CA GLY A 270 9.46 7.08 5.07
C GLY A 270 10.76 6.46 5.59
N GLY A 271 11.73 6.18 4.74
CA GLY A 271 12.92 5.40 5.14
C GLY A 271 12.64 3.90 5.17
N SER A 272 13.60 3.10 5.62
CA SER A 272 13.43 1.65 5.69
C SER A 272 14.22 1.02 6.85
N PHE A 273 14.00 -0.28 7.08
CA PHE A 273 14.71 -1.05 8.09
C PHE A 273 16.25 -1.08 7.85
N ILE A 274 16.69 -0.91 6.60
CA ILE A 274 18.10 -0.75 6.23
C ILE A 274 18.39 0.75 6.10
N GLY A 275 19.44 1.22 6.73
CA GLY A 275 19.85 2.59 6.63
C GLY A 275 20.50 3.01 7.94
N GLY A 276 21.56 3.79 7.86
CA GLY A 276 22.34 4.20 9.01
C GLY A 276 21.95 5.57 9.58
N ASP A 277 21.09 6.30 8.89
CA ASP A 277 20.86 7.72 9.17
C ASP A 277 19.37 7.99 9.43
N GLU A 278 19.07 8.57 10.59
CA GLU A 278 17.74 9.02 10.97
C GLU A 278 17.19 10.13 10.08
N SER A 279 18.05 10.86 9.39
CA SER A 279 17.62 11.92 8.46
C SER A 279 16.74 11.37 7.33
N LEU A 280 16.92 10.09 6.96
CA LEU A 280 16.13 9.42 5.93
C LEU A 280 14.66 9.21 6.35
N LEU A 281 14.36 9.28 7.65
CA LEU A 281 13.00 9.17 8.20
C LEU A 281 12.30 10.53 8.24
N GLY A 282 13.07 11.62 8.23
CA GLY A 282 12.57 12.97 8.47
C GLY A 282 11.67 13.49 7.35
N SER A 283 10.75 14.37 7.71
CA SER A 283 9.84 15.07 6.79
C SER A 283 10.57 15.77 5.64
N SER A 284 11.75 16.32 5.89
CA SER A 284 12.57 17.00 4.88
C SER A 284 13.22 16.06 3.86
N TYR A 285 13.33 14.75 4.16
CA TYR A 285 13.93 13.81 3.21
C TYR A 285 12.95 13.39 2.12
N ARG A 286 13.40 13.47 0.89
CA ARG A 286 12.66 13.06 -0.31
C ARG A 286 13.53 12.15 -1.15
N GLY A 287 13.14 10.89 -1.28
CA GLY A 287 13.76 9.96 -2.21
C GLY A 287 13.04 9.92 -3.55
N ASP A 288 13.75 9.60 -4.62
CA ASP A 288 13.17 9.31 -5.92
C ASP A 288 13.99 8.25 -6.65
N VAL A 289 13.30 7.34 -7.34
CA VAL A 289 13.93 6.26 -8.10
C VAL A 289 13.13 5.97 -9.37
N PHE A 290 13.73 5.25 -10.31
CA PHE A 290 13.03 4.82 -11.52
C PHE A 290 11.80 3.97 -11.13
N PRO A 291 10.66 4.14 -11.82
CA PRO A 291 9.43 3.42 -11.47
C PRO A 291 9.51 1.90 -11.65
N SER A 292 10.51 1.38 -12.35
CA SER A 292 10.82 -0.05 -12.47
C SER A 292 11.91 -0.53 -11.50
N PHE A 293 12.20 0.26 -10.46
CA PHE A 293 13.17 -0.11 -9.42
C PHE A 293 12.53 -1.06 -8.41
N GLU A 294 13.17 -2.21 -8.19
CA GLU A 294 12.75 -3.22 -7.20
C GLU A 294 13.89 -3.46 -6.22
N ASP A 295 13.64 -3.26 -4.96
CA ASP A 295 14.61 -3.53 -3.89
C ASP A 295 13.94 -4.18 -2.67
N GLY A 296 14.72 -4.94 -1.90
CA GLY A 296 14.25 -5.65 -0.70
C GLY A 296 13.81 -4.75 0.46
N ASN A 297 13.92 -3.44 0.30
CA ASN A 297 13.51 -2.44 1.28
C ASN A 297 12.53 -1.39 0.71
N VAL A 298 11.96 -1.64 -0.46
CA VAL A 298 10.94 -0.78 -1.09
C VAL A 298 9.64 -1.54 -1.24
N GLY A 299 8.58 -0.98 -0.70
CA GLY A 299 7.20 -1.46 -0.74
C GLY A 299 6.24 -0.30 -1.00
N PHE A 300 5.01 -0.41 -0.56
CA PHE A 300 3.99 0.63 -0.78
C PHE A 300 2.80 0.48 0.17
N ARG A 301 2.04 1.55 0.28
CA ARG A 301 0.66 1.53 0.80
C ARG A 301 -0.29 2.14 -0.20
N LEU A 302 -1.59 1.89 -0.04
CA LEU A 302 -2.63 2.38 -0.94
C LEU A 302 -3.50 3.42 -0.24
N ALA A 303 -4.19 4.22 -1.04
CA ALA A 303 -5.14 5.22 -0.59
C ALA A 303 -6.46 5.09 -1.36
N LYS A 304 -7.51 5.70 -0.84
CA LYS A 304 -8.82 5.76 -1.50
C LYS A 304 -9.57 7.04 -1.15
N PRO A 305 -10.53 7.47 -2.00
CA PRO A 305 -11.31 8.66 -1.74
C PRO A 305 -12.31 8.46 -0.61
N VAL A 306 -12.65 9.55 0.07
CA VAL A 306 -13.86 9.68 0.89
C VAL A 306 -14.79 10.64 0.16
N PRO A 307 -15.91 10.20 -0.38
CA PRO A 307 -16.85 11.09 -1.05
C PRO A 307 -17.38 12.14 -0.08
N GLU A 308 -17.33 13.40 -0.49
CA GLU A 308 -17.80 14.52 0.31
C GLU A 308 -19.29 14.34 0.71
N PRO A 309 -19.67 14.59 1.97
CA PRO A 309 -21.08 14.50 2.40
C PRO A 309 -22.03 15.41 1.61
N ALA A 310 -21.52 16.51 1.04
CA ALA A 310 -22.28 17.41 0.18
C ALA A 310 -22.80 16.72 -1.09
N THR A 311 -22.07 15.77 -1.65
CA THR A 311 -22.51 14.98 -2.80
C THR A 311 -23.70 14.09 -2.43
N ILE A 312 -23.70 13.52 -1.24
CA ILE A 312 -24.78 12.68 -0.71
C ILE A 312 -26.01 13.55 -0.39
N LEU A 313 -25.81 14.74 0.18
CA LEU A 313 -26.90 15.70 0.46
C LEU A 313 -27.52 16.26 -0.81
N ALA A 314 -26.72 16.57 -1.83
CA ALA A 314 -27.23 17.04 -3.11
C ALA A 314 -28.02 15.96 -3.87
N LEU A 315 -27.56 14.71 -3.84
CA LEU A 315 -28.29 13.55 -4.37
C LEU A 315 -29.60 13.30 -3.60
N GLY A 316 -29.55 13.37 -2.27
CA GLY A 316 -30.73 13.22 -1.40
C GLY A 316 -31.75 14.33 -1.65
N ALA A 317 -31.34 15.59 -1.75
CA ALA A 317 -32.19 16.74 -2.06
C ALA A 317 -32.76 16.65 -3.48
N GLY A 318 -31.97 16.23 -4.45
CA GLY A 318 -32.41 16.01 -5.83
C GLY A 318 -33.46 14.92 -5.94
N LEU A 319 -33.29 13.80 -5.27
CA LEU A 319 -34.26 12.69 -5.21
C LEU A 319 -35.55 13.10 -4.48
N ALA A 320 -35.44 13.85 -3.38
CA ALA A 320 -36.61 14.38 -2.67
C ALA A 320 -37.39 15.36 -3.51
N ALA A 321 -36.74 16.26 -4.27
CA ALA A 321 -37.37 17.20 -5.20
C ALA A 321 -38.06 16.49 -6.38
N LEU A 322 -37.46 15.40 -6.90
CA LEU A 322 -38.06 14.57 -7.95
C LEU A 322 -39.29 13.81 -7.43
N ALA A 323 -39.24 13.27 -6.22
CA ALA A 323 -40.36 12.57 -5.57
C ALA A 323 -41.53 13.55 -5.27
N ALA A 324 -41.21 14.77 -4.82
CA ALA A 324 -42.21 15.81 -4.58
C ALA A 324 -42.90 16.30 -5.89
N ARG A 325 -42.15 16.36 -6.98
CA ARG A 325 -42.70 16.72 -8.33
C ARG A 325 -43.60 15.64 -8.90
N ARG A 326 -43.31 14.34 -8.63
CA ARG A 326 -44.17 13.21 -9.02
C ARG A 326 -45.49 13.13 -8.23
N ARG A 327 -45.55 13.64 -6.99
CA ARG A 327 -46.78 13.69 -6.19
C ARG A 327 -47.69 14.87 -6.52
N ARG A 328 -47.24 15.82 -7.33
CA ARG A 328 -48.05 17.00 -7.76
C ARG A 328 -48.57 16.86 -9.20
N ARG A 329 -48.38 15.75 -9.85
CA ARG A 329 -48.99 15.32 -11.09
C ARG A 329 -49.91 14.13 -10.84
#